data_5365b05ca3d05523551b3f720829dc70
#
_entry.id   5365b05ca3d05523551b3f720829dc70
#
_cell.length_a   1.000
_cell.length_b   1.000
_cell.length_c   1.000
_cell.angle_alpha   90.00
_cell.angle_beta   90.00
_cell.angle_gamma   90.00
#
_symmetry.space_group_name_H-M   'P 1'
#
loop_
_entity.id
_entity.type
_entity.pdbx_description
1 polymer ?
#
loop_
_entity_poly.entity_id
_entity_poly.type
_entity_poly.pdbx_seq_one_letter_code
_entity_poly.pdbx_strand_id
1 'polypeptide(L)'
;PVFAAYIAYSIADRPGIAVGMAGGFMALNIPTGASTVQNLVEITKGVKVPDGAVLTTIDNVQYYVDKSLSVSTASAGFIGAAIAGLLGGIIAHYLKKIPLPKSMQSLKSIIIIPVIGVLAVGIIMFACGTPIAAFMTWLEDVMRNMAHGDHGNLALAGISALAALMIATDLGGPVNKVAYSILMVAFVGTGIYTFAAPVGIAICVPPIGCGVASLLLKKKFSKEEQDAGIGAIAMGFCGITEGAISYTAADPARMIPINMISSAIAGGIAGFLGVGAKMSACWGGLIVAPVIQGESFLAGWPFYIICILIGVAVYVLLCALLKKDYVAPEPEDMGDIDISFE
;
A
#
# COMPACT_ATOMS: atom_id res chain seq x y z
N PRO A 1 11.69 -5.57 -5.17
CA PRO A 1 13.09 -5.66 -4.70
C PRO A 1 13.48 -4.53 -3.76
N VAL A 2 13.27 -3.26 -4.14
CA VAL A 2 13.67 -2.08 -3.35
C VAL A 2 13.04 -2.08 -1.95
N PHE A 3 11.74 -2.37 -1.84
CA PHE A 3 11.04 -2.48 -0.57
C PHE A 3 11.66 -3.55 0.35
N ALA A 4 11.94 -4.73 -0.18
CA ALA A 4 12.61 -5.80 0.55
C ALA A 4 14.03 -5.40 0.99
N ALA A 5 14.75 -4.66 0.14
CA ALA A 5 16.07 -4.14 0.46
C ALA A 5 16.04 -3.15 1.65
N TYR A 6 15.04 -2.27 1.71
CA TYR A 6 14.87 -1.33 2.83
C TYR A 6 14.50 -2.03 4.15
N ILE A 7 13.65 -3.06 4.10
CA ILE A 7 13.35 -3.89 5.28
C ILE A 7 14.63 -4.57 5.79
N ALA A 8 15.39 -5.21 4.89
CA ALA A 8 16.63 -5.86 5.26
C ALA A 8 17.71 -4.87 5.77
N TYR A 9 17.75 -3.66 5.20
CA TYR A 9 18.59 -2.58 5.68
C TYR A 9 18.27 -2.16 7.10
N SER A 10 17.00 -2.03 7.45
CA SER A 10 16.57 -1.65 8.82
C SER A 10 16.98 -2.69 9.89
N ILE A 11 17.23 -3.95 9.49
CA ILE A 11 17.61 -5.05 10.40
C ILE A 11 19.13 -5.25 10.44
N ALA A 12 19.79 -5.17 9.29
CA ALA A 12 21.20 -5.57 9.15
C ALA A 12 22.10 -4.46 8.56
N ASP A 13 21.65 -3.24 8.43
CA ASP A 13 22.34 -2.12 7.80
C ASP A 13 22.74 -2.40 6.33
N ARG A 14 23.83 -1.76 5.86
CA ARG A 14 24.28 -1.85 4.46
C ARG A 14 24.42 -3.28 3.90
N PRO A 15 24.98 -4.27 4.62
CA PRO A 15 25.06 -5.63 4.10
C PRO A 15 23.72 -6.29 3.82
N GLY A 16 22.64 -5.88 4.52
CA GLY A 16 21.28 -6.37 4.32
C GLY A 16 20.67 -5.98 2.97
N ILE A 17 21.09 -4.85 2.39
CA ILE A 17 20.50 -4.31 1.16
C ILE A 17 20.55 -5.33 0.02
N ALA A 18 21.72 -5.90 -0.26
CA ALA A 18 21.91 -6.85 -1.35
C ALA A 18 21.08 -8.12 -1.14
N VAL A 19 21.06 -8.63 0.09
CA VAL A 19 20.29 -9.84 0.44
C VAL A 19 18.79 -9.60 0.31
N GLY A 20 18.29 -8.49 0.86
CA GLY A 20 16.88 -8.11 0.75
C GLY A 20 16.44 -7.84 -0.69
N MET A 21 17.29 -7.16 -1.47
CA MET A 21 16.99 -6.88 -2.88
C MET A 21 16.87 -8.17 -3.71
N ALA A 22 17.80 -9.09 -3.53
CA ALA A 22 17.76 -10.39 -4.19
C ALA A 22 16.53 -11.21 -3.79
N GLY A 23 16.23 -11.28 -2.49
CA GLY A 23 15.03 -11.95 -1.99
C GLY A 23 13.74 -11.34 -2.55
N GLY A 24 13.66 -10.01 -2.61
CA GLY A 24 12.53 -9.32 -3.22
C GLY A 24 12.41 -9.53 -4.73
N PHE A 25 13.52 -9.68 -5.45
CA PHE A 25 13.51 -10.07 -6.86
C PHE A 25 12.99 -11.51 -7.03
N MET A 26 13.44 -12.44 -6.19
CA MET A 26 12.94 -13.82 -6.16
C MET A 26 11.45 -13.88 -5.87
N ALA A 27 10.94 -13.04 -4.94
CA ALA A 27 9.52 -12.96 -4.61
C ALA A 27 8.63 -12.56 -5.79
N LEU A 28 9.15 -11.81 -6.75
CA LEU A 28 8.44 -11.44 -7.98
C LEU A 28 8.50 -12.52 -9.05
N ASN A 29 9.48 -13.42 -8.99
CA ASN A 29 9.80 -14.38 -10.06
C ASN A 29 9.94 -15.79 -9.47
N ILE A 30 8.93 -16.26 -8.76
CA ILE A 30 8.93 -17.60 -8.17
C ILE A 30 8.67 -18.63 -9.25
N PRO A 31 9.59 -19.56 -9.54
CA PRO A 31 9.36 -20.61 -10.52
C PRO A 31 8.24 -21.54 -10.06
N THR A 32 7.19 -21.65 -10.84
CA THR A 32 6.03 -22.54 -10.55
C THR A 32 6.00 -23.78 -11.39
N GLY A 33 6.77 -23.81 -12.47
CA GLY A 33 6.88 -24.97 -13.35
C GLY A 33 7.70 -24.65 -14.60
N ALA A 34 8.15 -25.67 -15.26
CA ALA A 34 8.74 -25.58 -16.58
C ALA A 34 7.83 -26.27 -17.58
N SER A 35 7.42 -25.58 -18.62
CA SER A 35 6.61 -26.16 -19.71
C SER A 35 7.27 -25.89 -21.04
N THR A 36 7.09 -26.84 -21.97
CA THR A 36 7.49 -26.58 -23.34
C THR A 36 6.37 -25.78 -24.00
N VAL A 37 6.65 -24.54 -24.32
CA VAL A 37 5.72 -23.69 -25.06
C VAL A 37 5.99 -23.87 -26.57
N GLN A 38 4.92 -24.06 -27.31
CA GLN A 38 4.96 -24.09 -28.78
C GLN A 38 4.59 -22.69 -29.28
N ASN A 39 5.57 -21.94 -29.74
CA ASN A 39 5.34 -20.64 -30.33
C ASN A 39 5.22 -20.82 -31.87
N LEU A 40 4.19 -20.21 -32.46
CA LEU A 40 4.07 -20.11 -33.90
C LEU A 40 4.90 -18.90 -34.35
N VAL A 41 5.96 -19.19 -35.10
CA VAL A 41 6.82 -18.14 -35.66
C VAL A 41 6.51 -18.04 -37.17
N GLU A 42 6.08 -16.85 -37.60
CA GLU A 42 5.79 -16.58 -39.00
C GLU A 42 7.06 -16.67 -39.86
N ILE A 43 6.97 -17.40 -40.95
CA ILE A 43 8.06 -17.55 -41.90
C ILE A 43 8.03 -16.39 -42.90
N THR A 44 8.76 -15.33 -42.55
CA THR A 44 8.97 -14.18 -43.43
C THR A 44 10.32 -14.29 -44.16
N LYS A 45 10.51 -13.48 -45.21
CA LYS A 45 11.78 -13.46 -45.95
C LYS A 45 12.97 -13.19 -45.01
N GLY A 46 13.86 -14.20 -44.91
CA GLY A 46 15.08 -14.12 -44.10
C GLY A 46 15.06 -14.89 -42.77
N VAL A 47 13.94 -15.47 -42.38
CA VAL A 47 13.87 -16.37 -41.21
C VAL A 47 14.39 -17.75 -41.60
N LYS A 48 15.44 -18.22 -40.91
CA LYS A 48 15.93 -19.61 -41.09
C LYS A 48 15.04 -20.53 -40.27
N VAL A 49 14.34 -21.41 -40.95
CA VAL A 49 13.56 -22.47 -40.31
C VAL A 49 14.52 -23.57 -39.83
N PRO A 50 14.47 -23.98 -38.55
CA PRO A 50 15.28 -25.08 -38.04
C PRO A 50 14.97 -26.40 -38.79
N ASP A 51 16.01 -27.21 -39.03
CA ASP A 51 15.84 -28.54 -39.65
C ASP A 51 14.94 -29.41 -38.78
N GLY A 52 13.88 -29.99 -39.40
CA GLY A 52 12.91 -30.82 -38.69
C GLY A 52 11.79 -30.05 -37.96
N ALA A 53 11.67 -28.74 -38.16
CA ALA A 53 10.57 -27.95 -37.58
C ALA A 53 9.21 -28.39 -38.18
N VAL A 54 8.18 -28.46 -37.36
CA VAL A 54 6.81 -28.71 -37.78
C VAL A 54 6.24 -27.44 -38.40
N LEU A 55 5.84 -27.54 -39.67
CA LEU A 55 5.24 -26.42 -40.39
C LEU A 55 3.72 -26.48 -40.29
N THR A 56 3.10 -25.30 -40.10
CA THR A 56 1.65 -25.15 -40.17
C THR A 56 1.28 -23.93 -41.01
N THR A 57 0.13 -23.93 -41.64
CA THR A 57 -0.35 -22.81 -42.45
C THR A 57 -1.68 -22.33 -41.87
N ILE A 58 -1.76 -21.05 -41.53
CA ILE A 58 -2.95 -20.39 -41.03
C ILE A 58 -3.18 -19.14 -41.90
N ASP A 59 -4.37 -19.00 -42.46
CA ASP A 59 -4.78 -17.86 -43.31
C ASP A 59 -3.80 -17.58 -44.47
N ASN A 60 -3.30 -18.62 -45.12
CA ASN A 60 -2.29 -18.56 -46.18
C ASN A 60 -0.90 -18.05 -45.76
N VAL A 61 -0.63 -17.91 -44.48
CA VAL A 61 0.69 -17.60 -43.93
C VAL A 61 1.32 -18.88 -43.37
N GLN A 62 2.59 -19.09 -43.68
CA GLN A 62 3.34 -20.26 -43.17
C GLN A 62 4.00 -19.91 -41.86
N TYR A 63 3.85 -20.81 -40.90
CA TYR A 63 4.49 -20.73 -39.56
C TYR A 63 5.28 -22.01 -39.31
N TYR A 64 6.38 -21.90 -38.56
CA TYR A 64 6.99 -23.06 -37.93
C TYR A 64 6.74 -23.07 -36.43
N VAL A 65 6.65 -24.26 -35.86
CA VAL A 65 6.46 -24.45 -34.43
C VAL A 65 7.84 -24.46 -33.76
N ASP A 66 8.15 -23.41 -33.07
CA ASP A 66 9.34 -23.35 -32.21
C ASP A 66 8.97 -23.86 -30.80
N LYS A 67 9.69 -24.89 -30.35
CA LYS A 67 9.53 -25.48 -29.03
C LYS A 67 10.58 -24.86 -28.10
N SER A 68 10.21 -23.84 -27.35
CA SER A 68 11.06 -23.25 -26.35
C SER A 68 10.69 -23.74 -24.95
N LEU A 69 11.68 -23.93 -24.10
CA LEU A 69 11.45 -24.15 -22.68
C LEU A 69 11.04 -22.84 -22.05
N SER A 70 9.80 -22.75 -21.58
CA SER A 70 9.31 -21.62 -20.81
C SER A 70 9.19 -22.01 -19.35
N VAL A 71 9.77 -21.18 -18.50
CA VAL A 71 9.60 -21.29 -17.05
C VAL A 71 8.46 -20.38 -16.66
N SER A 72 7.34 -20.97 -16.22
CA SER A 72 6.26 -20.19 -15.66
C SER A 72 6.69 -19.64 -14.29
N THR A 73 6.47 -18.38 -14.08
CA THR A 73 6.74 -17.72 -12.80
C THR A 73 5.44 -17.17 -12.22
N ALA A 74 5.29 -17.27 -10.91
CA ALA A 74 4.25 -16.59 -10.16
C ALA A 74 4.86 -15.49 -9.31
N SER A 75 4.08 -14.47 -9.01
CA SER A 75 4.51 -13.40 -8.13
C SER A 75 3.90 -13.58 -6.76
N ALA A 76 4.73 -13.56 -5.72
CA ALA A 76 4.27 -13.43 -4.33
C ALA A 76 3.95 -11.97 -3.97
N GLY A 77 4.04 -11.06 -4.93
CA GLY A 77 3.66 -9.66 -4.79
C GLY A 77 4.39 -8.93 -3.66
N PHE A 78 3.70 -7.96 -3.10
CA PHE A 78 4.21 -7.13 -2.00
C PHE A 78 4.45 -7.93 -0.71
N ILE A 79 3.56 -8.86 -0.37
CA ILE A 79 3.69 -9.72 0.83
C ILE A 79 4.93 -10.58 0.73
N GLY A 80 5.16 -11.20 -0.43
CA GLY A 80 6.38 -11.97 -0.68
C GLY A 80 7.64 -11.12 -0.57
N ALA A 81 7.62 -9.89 -1.08
CA ALA A 81 8.74 -8.96 -0.94
C ALA A 81 8.99 -8.54 0.52
N ALA A 82 7.94 -8.34 1.32
CA ALA A 82 8.05 -8.06 2.75
C ALA A 82 8.69 -9.23 3.51
N ILE A 83 8.21 -10.45 3.28
CA ILE A 83 8.75 -11.68 3.88
C ILE A 83 10.21 -11.88 3.46
N ALA A 84 10.52 -11.72 2.17
CA ALA A 84 11.88 -11.85 1.66
C ALA A 84 12.83 -10.82 2.27
N GLY A 85 12.38 -9.58 2.45
CA GLY A 85 13.14 -8.52 3.11
C GLY A 85 13.43 -8.82 4.57
N LEU A 86 12.42 -9.29 5.30
CA LEU A 86 12.54 -9.70 6.70
C LEU A 86 13.52 -10.86 6.85
N LEU A 87 13.34 -11.93 6.08
CA LEU A 87 14.23 -13.09 6.09
C LEU A 87 15.67 -12.72 5.69
N GLY A 88 15.81 -11.95 4.61
CA GLY A 88 17.11 -11.47 4.15
C GLY A 88 17.82 -10.61 5.19
N GLY A 89 17.09 -9.73 5.87
CA GLY A 89 17.61 -8.92 6.98
C GLY A 89 18.05 -9.79 8.17
N ILE A 90 17.25 -10.75 8.59
CA ILE A 90 17.57 -11.68 9.68
C ILE A 90 18.83 -12.49 9.32
N ILE A 91 18.87 -13.08 8.13
CA ILE A 91 20.05 -13.84 7.66
C ILE A 91 21.31 -12.97 7.69
N ALA A 92 21.25 -11.78 7.12
CA ALA A 92 22.37 -10.85 7.10
C ALA A 92 22.81 -10.44 8.51
N HIS A 93 21.85 -10.23 9.43
CA HIS A 93 22.11 -9.90 10.82
C HIS A 93 22.88 -11.03 11.54
N TYR A 94 22.46 -12.28 11.38
CA TYR A 94 23.19 -13.40 11.97
C TYR A 94 24.58 -13.62 11.34
N LEU A 95 24.70 -13.45 10.02
CA LEU A 95 26.00 -13.51 9.34
C LEU A 95 26.97 -12.42 9.85
N LYS A 96 26.46 -11.24 10.21
CA LYS A 96 27.28 -10.17 10.85
C LYS A 96 27.88 -10.62 12.19
N LYS A 97 27.22 -11.47 12.94
CA LYS A 97 27.69 -11.94 14.27
C LYS A 97 28.81 -12.96 14.21
N ILE A 98 29.09 -13.56 13.05
CA ILE A 98 30.16 -14.55 12.92
C ILE A 98 31.51 -13.88 13.24
N PRO A 99 32.28 -14.39 14.24
CA PRO A 99 33.56 -13.80 14.58
C PRO A 99 34.61 -14.10 13.48
N LEU A 100 35.20 -13.06 12.92
CA LEU A 100 36.31 -13.16 11.95
C LEU A 100 37.47 -12.25 12.37
N PRO A 101 38.71 -12.58 12.00
CA PRO A 101 39.86 -11.74 12.25
C PRO A 101 39.70 -10.33 11.67
N LYS A 102 40.32 -9.33 12.29
CA LYS A 102 40.22 -7.92 11.87
C LYS A 102 40.54 -7.70 10.39
N SER A 103 41.54 -8.45 9.86
CA SER A 103 41.93 -8.41 8.44
C SER A 103 40.82 -8.88 7.47
N MET A 104 39.86 -9.66 7.93
CA MET A 104 38.79 -10.21 7.10
C MET A 104 37.45 -9.48 7.27
N GLN A 105 37.35 -8.45 8.09
CA GLN A 105 36.07 -7.73 8.33
C GLN A 105 35.52 -7.07 7.07
N SER A 106 36.36 -6.48 6.23
CA SER A 106 35.93 -5.91 4.95
C SER A 106 35.42 -6.98 3.98
N LEU A 107 36.15 -8.13 3.90
CA LEU A 107 35.73 -9.26 3.08
C LEU A 107 34.37 -9.83 3.54
N LYS A 108 34.14 -9.87 4.85
CA LYS A 108 32.86 -10.29 5.44
C LYS A 108 31.69 -9.44 4.96
N SER A 109 31.83 -8.13 5.03
CA SER A 109 30.74 -7.20 4.70
C SER A 109 30.49 -7.09 3.20
N ILE A 110 31.53 -7.21 2.37
CA ILE A 110 31.44 -6.98 0.93
C ILE A 110 31.13 -8.26 0.16
N ILE A 111 31.64 -9.41 0.61
CA ILE A 111 31.52 -10.68 -0.13
C ILE A 111 30.74 -11.73 0.66
N ILE A 112 31.14 -12.06 1.90
CA ILE A 112 30.60 -13.21 2.62
C ILE A 112 29.10 -13.01 2.90
N ILE A 113 28.71 -11.86 3.48
CA ILE A 113 27.31 -11.61 3.82
C ILE A 113 26.44 -11.52 2.57
N PRO A 114 26.77 -10.75 1.52
CA PRO A 114 25.97 -10.73 0.32
C PRO A 114 25.86 -12.09 -0.36
N VAL A 115 26.97 -12.80 -0.58
CA VAL A 115 26.96 -14.07 -1.32
C VAL A 115 26.19 -15.14 -0.56
N ILE A 116 26.54 -15.39 0.71
CA ILE A 116 25.87 -16.42 1.51
C ILE A 116 24.41 -16.01 1.79
N GLY A 117 24.20 -14.74 2.09
CA GLY A 117 22.85 -14.22 2.36
C GLY A 117 21.91 -14.32 1.15
N VAL A 118 22.38 -13.95 -0.05
CA VAL A 118 21.61 -14.07 -1.29
C VAL A 118 21.30 -15.53 -1.61
N LEU A 119 22.28 -16.42 -1.48
CA LEU A 119 22.03 -17.85 -1.68
C LEU A 119 21.01 -18.39 -0.67
N ALA A 120 21.15 -18.06 0.60
CA ALA A 120 20.25 -18.53 1.65
C ALA A 120 18.82 -18.01 1.46
N VAL A 121 18.64 -16.69 1.24
CA VAL A 121 17.31 -16.13 0.99
C VAL A 121 16.71 -16.65 -0.32
N GLY A 122 17.55 -16.87 -1.34
CA GLY A 122 17.14 -17.45 -2.62
C GLY A 122 16.58 -18.85 -2.45
N ILE A 123 17.27 -19.73 -1.73
CA ILE A 123 16.83 -21.10 -1.44
C ILE A 123 15.51 -21.09 -0.65
N ILE A 124 15.41 -20.24 0.38
CA ILE A 124 14.20 -20.13 1.18
C ILE A 124 13.02 -19.63 0.33
N MET A 125 13.23 -18.59 -0.48
CA MET A 125 12.17 -18.06 -1.35
C MET A 125 11.79 -19.04 -2.46
N PHE A 126 12.73 -19.86 -2.94
CA PHE A 126 12.42 -20.94 -3.89
C PHE A 126 11.54 -22.01 -3.22
N ALA A 127 11.85 -22.39 -1.99
CA ALA A 127 11.11 -23.43 -1.27
C ALA A 127 9.72 -22.94 -0.76
N CYS A 128 9.65 -21.72 -0.22
CA CYS A 128 8.46 -21.17 0.41
C CYS A 128 7.67 -20.20 -0.49
N GLY A 129 8.21 -19.82 -1.62
CA GLY A 129 7.61 -18.82 -2.50
C GLY A 129 6.30 -19.29 -3.13
N THR A 130 6.23 -20.55 -3.55
CA THR A 130 5.03 -21.12 -4.19
C THR A 130 3.77 -21.01 -3.33
N PRO A 131 3.76 -21.41 -2.02
CA PRO A 131 2.59 -21.21 -1.18
C PRO A 131 2.25 -19.74 -0.96
N ILE A 132 3.24 -18.84 -0.90
CA ILE A 132 2.99 -17.40 -0.77
C ILE A 132 2.36 -16.84 -2.05
N ALA A 133 2.86 -17.25 -3.22
CA ALA A 133 2.29 -16.87 -4.50
C ALA A 133 0.86 -17.41 -4.68
N ALA A 134 0.63 -18.66 -4.28
CA ALA A 134 -0.71 -19.27 -4.31
C ALA A 134 -1.70 -18.52 -3.42
N PHE A 135 -1.28 -18.10 -2.23
CA PHE A 135 -2.09 -17.27 -1.35
C PHE A 135 -2.42 -15.92 -1.99
N MET A 136 -1.44 -15.27 -2.64
CA MET A 136 -1.67 -14.01 -3.35
C MET A 136 -2.66 -14.19 -4.50
N THR A 137 -2.49 -15.24 -5.32
CA THR A 137 -3.43 -15.53 -6.42
C THR A 137 -4.84 -15.81 -5.89
N TRP A 138 -4.96 -16.59 -4.81
CA TRP A 138 -6.26 -16.84 -4.17
C TRP A 138 -6.89 -15.53 -3.68
N LEU A 139 -6.11 -14.66 -3.05
CA LEU A 139 -6.60 -13.35 -2.59
C LEU A 139 -7.08 -12.49 -3.76
N GLU A 140 -6.33 -12.46 -4.86
CA GLU A 140 -6.72 -11.76 -6.09
C GLU A 140 -8.00 -12.32 -6.69
N ASP A 141 -8.15 -13.64 -6.76
CA ASP A 141 -9.35 -14.29 -7.28
C ASP A 141 -10.58 -14.01 -6.43
N VAL A 142 -10.45 -14.04 -5.09
CA VAL A 142 -11.52 -13.64 -4.17
C VAL A 142 -11.95 -12.21 -4.45
N MET A 143 -11.00 -11.29 -4.58
CA MET A 143 -11.31 -9.88 -4.82
C MET A 143 -11.93 -9.65 -6.20
N ARG A 144 -11.45 -10.35 -7.25
CA ARG A 144 -12.06 -10.29 -8.59
C ARG A 144 -13.49 -10.81 -8.58
N ASN A 145 -13.72 -11.95 -7.95
CA ASN A 145 -15.06 -12.53 -7.86
C ASN A 145 -16.02 -11.63 -7.07
N MET A 146 -15.54 -10.96 -6.01
CA MET A 146 -16.36 -9.98 -5.27
C MET A 146 -16.65 -8.73 -6.10
N ALA A 147 -15.71 -8.30 -6.95
CA ALA A 147 -15.91 -7.13 -7.81
C ALA A 147 -16.90 -7.37 -8.96
N HIS A 148 -17.03 -8.61 -9.46
CA HIS A 148 -17.82 -8.95 -10.65
C HIS A 148 -19.04 -9.86 -10.36
N GLY A 149 -19.28 -10.23 -9.10
CA GLY A 149 -20.43 -11.06 -8.70
C GLY A 149 -21.76 -10.30 -8.67
N ASP A 150 -22.88 -11.01 -8.59
CA ASP A 150 -24.24 -10.45 -8.55
C ASP A 150 -24.50 -9.47 -7.39
N HIS A 151 -23.71 -9.56 -6.32
CA HIS A 151 -23.70 -8.63 -5.18
C HIS A 151 -22.45 -7.73 -5.17
N GLY A 152 -21.80 -7.55 -6.32
CA GLY A 152 -20.50 -6.89 -6.44
C GLY A 152 -20.42 -5.52 -5.76
N ASN A 153 -21.42 -4.66 -5.99
CA ASN A 153 -21.42 -3.31 -5.42
C ASN A 153 -21.52 -3.31 -3.89
N LEU A 154 -22.30 -4.22 -3.30
CA LEU A 154 -22.44 -4.28 -1.84
C LEU A 154 -21.19 -4.88 -1.18
N ALA A 155 -20.59 -5.89 -1.81
CA ALA A 155 -19.33 -6.47 -1.35
C ALA A 155 -18.19 -5.45 -1.44
N LEU A 156 -18.10 -4.71 -2.55
CA LEU A 156 -17.16 -3.62 -2.74
C LEU A 156 -17.35 -2.51 -1.70
N ALA A 157 -18.60 -2.15 -1.40
CA ALA A 157 -18.90 -1.17 -0.35
C ALA A 157 -18.40 -1.64 1.01
N GLY A 158 -18.62 -2.91 1.37
CA GLY A 158 -18.18 -3.48 2.65
C GLY A 158 -16.66 -3.50 2.79
N ILE A 159 -15.94 -3.97 1.76
CA ILE A 159 -14.47 -4.01 1.77
C ILE A 159 -13.89 -2.60 1.77
N SER A 160 -14.45 -1.70 0.96
CA SER A 160 -14.00 -0.31 0.90
C SER A 160 -14.24 0.42 2.23
N ALA A 161 -15.36 0.15 2.91
CA ALA A 161 -15.64 0.69 4.23
C ALA A 161 -14.66 0.15 5.28
N LEU A 162 -14.36 -1.16 5.27
CA LEU A 162 -13.39 -1.77 6.17
C LEU A 162 -11.99 -1.22 5.93
N ALA A 163 -11.58 -1.10 4.68
CA ALA A 163 -10.31 -0.50 4.31
C ALA A 163 -10.19 0.94 4.77
N ALA A 164 -11.22 1.74 4.51
CA ALA A 164 -11.29 3.14 4.92
C ALA A 164 -11.22 3.30 6.44
N LEU A 165 -11.90 2.43 7.18
CA LEU A 165 -11.84 2.35 8.63
C LEU A 165 -10.41 2.07 9.11
N MET A 166 -9.72 1.08 8.52
CA MET A 166 -8.35 0.74 8.87
C MET A 166 -7.38 1.90 8.55
N ILE A 167 -7.55 2.56 7.39
CA ILE A 167 -6.73 3.72 6.99
C ILE A 167 -6.83 4.84 8.02
N ALA A 168 -8.02 5.09 8.55
CA ALA A 168 -8.29 6.20 9.45
C ALA A 168 -8.06 5.88 10.94
N THR A 169 -7.69 4.64 11.28
CA THR A 169 -7.51 4.21 12.68
C THR A 169 -6.30 4.86 13.33
N ASP A 170 -5.15 4.81 12.68
CA ASP A 170 -3.86 5.22 13.24
C ASP A 170 -3.12 6.26 12.36
N LEU A 171 -3.82 6.86 11.38
CA LEU A 171 -3.41 8.05 10.61
C LEU A 171 -1.98 7.98 10.06
N GLY A 172 -1.63 6.92 9.39
CA GLY A 172 -0.28 6.68 8.84
C GLY A 172 0.54 5.66 9.62
N GLY A 173 -0.01 5.07 10.67
CA GLY A 173 0.60 4.04 11.48
C GLY A 173 0.58 2.65 10.84
N PRO A 174 0.85 1.59 11.64
CA PRO A 174 0.93 0.22 11.14
C PRO A 174 -0.36 -0.29 10.49
N VAL A 175 -1.54 0.00 11.07
CA VAL A 175 -2.84 -0.48 10.56
C VAL A 175 -3.15 0.17 9.21
N ASN A 176 -2.95 1.48 9.10
CA ASN A 176 -3.05 2.22 7.85
C ASN A 176 -2.15 1.60 6.77
N LYS A 177 -0.86 1.36 7.09
CA LYS A 177 0.11 0.80 6.13
C LYS A 177 -0.25 -0.61 5.70
N VAL A 178 -0.78 -1.44 6.57
CA VAL A 178 -1.27 -2.78 6.23
C VAL A 178 -2.43 -2.69 5.24
N ALA A 179 -3.45 -1.88 5.54
CA ALA A 179 -4.60 -1.68 4.65
C ALA A 179 -4.17 -1.11 3.30
N TYR A 180 -3.34 -0.07 3.30
CA TYR A 180 -2.79 0.54 2.10
C TYR A 180 -1.98 -0.46 1.27
N SER A 181 -1.09 -1.24 1.91
CA SER A 181 -0.25 -2.21 1.23
C SER A 181 -1.04 -3.35 0.60
N ILE A 182 -2.04 -3.87 1.30
CA ILE A 182 -2.88 -4.94 0.77
C ILE A 182 -3.73 -4.43 -0.40
N LEU A 183 -4.42 -3.31 -0.22
CA LEU A 183 -5.45 -2.85 -1.17
C LEU A 183 -4.91 -2.00 -2.31
N MET A 184 -3.80 -1.31 -2.11
CA MET A 184 -3.22 -0.44 -3.13
C MET A 184 -2.03 -1.11 -3.84
N VAL A 185 -1.09 -1.66 -3.09
CA VAL A 185 0.16 -2.17 -3.67
C VAL A 185 -0.03 -3.57 -4.24
N ALA A 186 -0.77 -4.45 -3.55
CA ALA A 186 -1.01 -5.81 -4.03
C ALA A 186 -1.89 -5.83 -5.28
N PHE A 187 -2.94 -4.99 -5.34
CA PHE A 187 -3.90 -5.01 -6.44
C PHE A 187 -3.51 -4.17 -7.65
N VAL A 188 -2.73 -3.12 -7.48
CA VAL A 188 -2.24 -2.32 -8.61
C VAL A 188 -1.39 -3.13 -9.57
N GLY A 189 -0.55 -4.02 -9.05
CA GLY A 189 0.25 -4.94 -9.86
C GLY A 189 -0.57 -5.93 -10.70
N THR A 190 -1.85 -6.13 -10.34
CA THR A 190 -2.77 -7.07 -10.99
C THR A 190 -3.84 -6.38 -11.85
N GLY A 191 -3.80 -5.05 -11.92
CA GLY A 191 -4.77 -4.26 -12.67
C GLY A 191 -6.14 -4.09 -12.00
N ILE A 192 -6.26 -4.43 -10.70
CA ILE A 192 -7.49 -4.20 -9.92
C ILE A 192 -7.38 -2.85 -9.21
N TYR A 193 -8.02 -1.83 -9.76
CA TYR A 193 -7.96 -0.48 -9.23
C TYR A 193 -9.18 -0.06 -8.39
N THR A 194 -10.15 -0.94 -8.24
CA THR A 194 -11.47 -0.66 -7.64
C THR A 194 -11.40 -0.09 -6.22
N PHE A 195 -10.34 -0.43 -5.46
CA PHE A 195 -10.15 0.05 -4.09
C PHE A 195 -9.29 1.32 -3.98
N ALA A 196 -8.68 1.75 -5.06
CA ALA A 196 -7.75 2.88 -5.05
C ALA A 196 -8.44 4.19 -4.64
N ALA A 197 -9.58 4.51 -5.25
CA ALA A 197 -10.33 5.71 -4.93
C ALA A 197 -10.94 5.69 -3.51
N PRO A 198 -11.61 4.61 -3.04
CA PRO A 198 -12.06 4.50 -1.65
C PRO A 198 -10.96 4.70 -0.61
N VAL A 199 -9.77 4.13 -0.83
CA VAL A 199 -8.60 4.34 0.04
C VAL A 199 -8.14 5.80 -0.02
N GLY A 200 -8.05 6.39 -1.21
CA GLY A 200 -7.70 7.80 -1.39
C GLY A 200 -8.66 8.75 -0.68
N ILE A 201 -9.97 8.47 -0.72
CA ILE A 201 -11.00 9.20 0.01
C ILE A 201 -10.77 9.09 1.52
N ALA A 202 -10.51 7.89 2.01
CA ALA A 202 -10.25 7.64 3.43
C ALA A 202 -9.02 8.39 3.96
N ILE A 203 -8.02 8.60 3.12
CA ILE A 203 -6.83 9.40 3.43
C ILE A 203 -7.18 10.89 3.59
N CYS A 204 -8.12 11.41 2.77
CA CYS A 204 -8.49 12.82 2.78
C CYS A 204 -9.41 13.20 3.94
N VAL A 205 -10.34 12.31 4.31
CA VAL A 205 -11.45 12.64 5.23
C VAL A 205 -10.98 13.09 6.62
N PRO A 206 -10.08 12.40 7.35
CA PRO A 206 -9.67 12.83 8.68
C PRO A 206 -9.02 14.22 8.72
N PRO A 207 -7.97 14.53 7.92
CA PRO A 207 -7.30 15.83 8.01
C PRO A 207 -8.17 16.98 7.52
N ILE A 208 -8.95 16.79 6.44
CA ILE A 208 -9.89 17.82 5.98
C ILE A 208 -11.02 17.98 6.99
N GLY A 209 -11.54 16.87 7.51
CA GLY A 209 -12.64 16.87 8.47
C GLY A 209 -12.30 17.56 9.78
N CYS A 210 -11.14 17.25 10.38
CA CYS A 210 -10.71 17.92 11.64
C CYS A 210 -10.39 19.40 11.40
N GLY A 211 -9.75 19.75 10.28
CA GLY A 211 -9.49 21.15 9.95
C GLY A 211 -10.77 21.95 9.76
N VAL A 212 -11.75 21.45 9.02
CA VAL A 212 -13.06 22.09 8.84
C VAL A 212 -13.82 22.15 10.16
N ALA A 213 -13.84 21.06 10.94
CA ALA A 213 -14.51 21.02 12.24
C ALA A 213 -13.92 22.03 13.23
N SER A 214 -12.59 22.19 13.28
CA SER A 214 -11.91 23.13 14.18
C SER A 214 -12.24 24.59 13.84
N LEU A 215 -12.42 24.90 12.56
CA LEU A 215 -12.79 26.23 12.11
C LEU A 215 -14.28 26.56 12.32
N LEU A 216 -15.17 25.56 12.20
CA LEU A 216 -16.61 25.73 12.37
C LEU A 216 -17.07 25.61 13.83
N LEU A 217 -16.52 24.66 14.57
CA LEU A 217 -16.94 24.33 15.94
C LEU A 217 -15.95 24.87 16.97
N LYS A 218 -15.63 26.17 16.92
CA LYS A 218 -14.58 26.83 17.70
C LYS A 218 -14.63 26.55 19.20
N LYS A 219 -15.82 26.33 19.78
CA LYS A 219 -15.99 26.03 21.21
C LYS A 219 -15.45 24.65 21.61
N LYS A 220 -15.29 23.75 20.65
CA LYS A 220 -14.87 22.36 20.88
C LYS A 220 -13.38 22.11 20.65
N PHE A 221 -12.67 23.10 20.15
CA PHE A 221 -11.26 23.00 19.80
C PHE A 221 -10.44 24.11 20.46
N SER A 222 -9.22 23.79 20.87
CA SER A 222 -8.29 24.79 21.42
C SER A 222 -7.92 25.83 20.37
N LYS A 223 -7.30 26.91 20.79
CA LYS A 223 -6.85 27.96 19.85
C LYS A 223 -5.77 27.43 18.91
N GLU A 224 -4.86 26.60 19.42
CA GLU A 224 -3.80 25.94 18.65
C GLU A 224 -4.39 25.00 17.59
N GLU A 225 -5.41 24.20 17.94
CA GLU A 225 -6.12 23.34 16.99
C GLU A 225 -6.82 24.16 15.89
N GLN A 226 -7.43 25.30 16.22
CA GLN A 226 -8.08 26.19 15.26
C GLN A 226 -7.05 26.80 14.30
N ASP A 227 -5.92 27.26 14.82
CA ASP A 227 -4.85 27.88 14.02
C ASP A 227 -4.18 26.86 13.09
N ALA A 228 -4.11 25.59 13.49
CA ALA A 228 -3.64 24.48 12.67
C ALA A 228 -4.64 24.02 11.59
N GLY A 229 -5.90 24.48 11.63
CA GLY A 229 -6.99 23.98 10.80
C GLY A 229 -6.74 24.05 9.31
N ILE A 230 -6.23 25.18 8.81
CA ILE A 230 -5.92 25.38 7.39
C ILE A 230 -4.78 24.44 6.97
N GLY A 231 -3.77 24.24 7.83
CA GLY A 231 -2.67 23.31 7.57
C GLY A 231 -3.14 21.87 7.44
N ALA A 232 -4.07 21.43 8.32
CA ALA A 232 -4.66 20.10 8.25
C ALA A 232 -5.46 19.90 6.95
N ILE A 233 -6.25 20.88 6.53
CA ILE A 233 -6.98 20.84 5.24
C ILE A 233 -6.01 20.72 4.08
N ALA A 234 -4.93 21.49 4.07
CA ALA A 234 -3.91 21.45 3.03
C ALA A 234 -3.22 20.08 2.96
N MET A 235 -2.90 19.48 4.11
CA MET A 235 -2.34 18.13 4.16
C MET A 235 -3.32 17.10 3.58
N GLY A 236 -4.59 17.16 3.96
CA GLY A 236 -5.61 16.26 3.39
C GLY A 236 -5.82 16.45 1.89
N PHE A 237 -5.72 17.69 1.40
CA PHE A 237 -5.72 17.97 -0.05
C PHE A 237 -4.56 17.28 -0.76
N CYS A 238 -3.38 17.24 -0.14
CA CYS A 238 -2.20 16.54 -0.67
C CYS A 238 -2.20 15.02 -0.43
N GLY A 239 -3.16 14.48 0.32
CA GLY A 239 -3.24 13.05 0.63
C GLY A 239 -2.35 12.61 1.80
N ILE A 240 -2.25 13.45 2.81
CA ILE A 240 -1.44 13.21 4.01
C ILE A 240 -2.37 13.08 5.22
N THR A 241 -2.60 11.84 5.68
CA THR A 241 -3.47 11.52 6.84
C THR A 241 -2.94 12.10 8.14
N GLU A 242 -1.64 12.25 8.25
CA GLU A 242 -0.93 12.75 9.43
C GLU A 242 -1.38 14.15 9.87
N GLY A 243 -2.01 14.91 8.96
CA GLY A 243 -2.62 16.20 9.31
C GLY A 243 -3.68 16.15 10.40
N ALA A 244 -4.24 14.96 10.68
CA ALA A 244 -5.21 14.77 11.76
C ALA A 244 -4.60 14.29 13.09
N ILE A 245 -3.28 14.03 13.16
CA ILE A 245 -2.65 13.43 14.35
C ILE A 245 -2.77 14.33 15.57
N SER A 246 -2.50 15.62 15.46
CA SER A 246 -2.57 16.55 16.60
C SER A 246 -3.96 16.60 17.23
N TYR A 247 -4.99 16.63 16.42
CA TYR A 247 -6.40 16.60 16.88
C TYR A 247 -6.77 15.27 17.52
N THR A 248 -6.27 14.17 16.95
CA THR A 248 -6.53 12.83 17.47
C THR A 248 -5.78 12.59 18.79
N ALA A 249 -4.56 13.10 18.91
CA ALA A 249 -3.78 13.02 20.14
C ALA A 249 -4.36 13.85 21.29
N ALA A 250 -5.03 14.97 20.98
CA ALA A 250 -5.68 15.81 21.99
C ALA A 250 -6.92 15.15 22.62
N ASP A 251 -7.68 14.32 21.87
CA ASP A 251 -8.87 13.63 22.37
C ASP A 251 -9.02 12.25 21.67
N PRO A 252 -8.14 11.29 21.92
CA PRO A 252 -8.09 10.03 21.18
C PRO A 252 -9.37 9.22 21.34
N ALA A 253 -9.99 9.25 22.51
CA ALA A 253 -11.19 8.46 22.79
C ALA A 253 -12.39 8.82 21.90
N ARG A 254 -12.46 10.07 21.42
CA ARG A 254 -13.53 10.51 20.52
C ARG A 254 -13.07 10.66 19.09
N MET A 255 -11.87 11.17 18.88
CA MET A 255 -11.39 11.48 17.54
C MET A 255 -11.07 10.21 16.73
N ILE A 256 -10.55 9.14 17.36
CA ILE A 256 -10.31 7.87 16.64
C ILE A 256 -11.63 7.28 16.08
N PRO A 257 -12.70 7.08 16.86
CA PRO A 257 -13.98 6.65 16.29
C PRO A 257 -14.54 7.59 15.23
N ILE A 258 -14.39 8.91 15.38
CA ILE A 258 -14.83 9.89 14.39
C ILE A 258 -14.08 9.71 13.08
N ASN A 259 -12.75 9.59 13.13
CA ASN A 259 -11.91 9.32 11.96
C ASN A 259 -12.38 8.04 11.25
N MET A 260 -12.54 6.94 12.01
CA MET A 260 -12.90 5.63 11.49
C MET A 260 -14.29 5.62 10.83
N ILE A 261 -15.32 6.13 11.53
CA ILE A 261 -16.70 6.09 11.05
C ILE A 261 -16.89 6.98 9.82
N SER A 262 -16.40 8.21 9.86
CA SER A 262 -16.54 9.14 8.73
C SER A 262 -15.83 8.64 7.48
N SER A 263 -14.63 8.08 7.63
CA SER A 263 -13.88 7.49 6.50
C SER A 263 -14.56 6.22 5.99
N ALA A 264 -15.05 5.34 6.87
CA ALA A 264 -15.76 4.12 6.49
C ALA A 264 -17.03 4.42 5.69
N ILE A 265 -17.81 5.42 6.10
CA ILE A 265 -19.01 5.85 5.36
C ILE A 265 -18.62 6.37 3.97
N ALA A 266 -17.64 7.26 3.89
CA ALA A 266 -17.21 7.84 2.62
C ALA A 266 -16.61 6.79 1.67
N GLY A 267 -15.72 5.93 2.18
CA GLY A 267 -15.11 4.85 1.41
C GLY A 267 -16.11 3.78 0.98
N GLY A 268 -17.07 3.44 1.86
CA GLY A 268 -18.14 2.50 1.56
C GLY A 268 -19.06 3.00 0.44
N ILE A 269 -19.48 4.26 0.48
CA ILE A 269 -20.27 4.89 -0.59
C ILE A 269 -19.48 4.88 -1.91
N ALA A 270 -18.19 5.22 -1.87
CA ALA A 270 -17.36 5.22 -3.06
C ALA A 270 -17.21 3.82 -3.67
N GLY A 271 -17.03 2.80 -2.83
CA GLY A 271 -17.00 1.40 -3.27
C GLY A 271 -18.31 0.96 -3.88
N PHE A 272 -19.45 1.30 -3.28
CA PHE A 272 -20.78 1.01 -3.81
C PHE A 272 -21.02 1.64 -5.18
N LEU A 273 -20.55 2.87 -5.38
CA LEU A 273 -20.69 3.61 -6.64
C LEU A 273 -19.62 3.25 -7.69
N GLY A 274 -18.69 2.36 -7.38
CA GLY A 274 -17.60 1.97 -8.28
C GLY A 274 -16.67 3.14 -8.65
N VAL A 275 -16.43 4.06 -7.71
CA VAL A 275 -15.61 5.24 -7.96
C VAL A 275 -14.17 4.83 -8.25
N GLY A 276 -13.61 5.29 -9.35
CA GLY A 276 -12.21 5.07 -9.71
C GLY A 276 -11.87 3.66 -10.20
N ALA A 277 -12.83 2.86 -10.62
CA ALA A 277 -12.61 1.48 -11.07
C ALA A 277 -11.64 1.34 -12.25
N LYS A 278 -11.42 2.39 -13.04
CA LYS A 278 -10.49 2.45 -14.18
C LYS A 278 -9.24 3.30 -13.91
N MET A 279 -9.01 3.67 -12.67
CA MET A 279 -7.89 4.49 -12.28
C MET A 279 -6.57 3.72 -12.41
N SER A 280 -5.54 4.35 -12.96
CA SER A 280 -4.20 3.78 -13.10
C SER A 280 -3.18 4.26 -12.04
N ALA A 281 -3.58 5.13 -11.13
CA ALA A 281 -2.70 5.72 -10.12
C ALA A 281 -3.19 5.41 -8.70
N CYS A 282 -2.25 5.16 -7.79
CA CYS A 282 -2.49 4.78 -6.41
C CYS A 282 -2.04 5.84 -5.45
N TRP A 283 -2.58 7.01 -5.53
CA TRP A 283 -2.25 8.06 -4.58
C TRP A 283 -3.53 8.57 -3.93
N GLY A 284 -3.48 8.90 -2.63
CA GLY A 284 -4.54 9.61 -1.96
C GLY A 284 -4.44 11.13 -2.21
N GLY A 285 -5.48 11.86 -1.86
CA GLY A 285 -5.50 13.32 -1.95
C GLY A 285 -6.49 13.85 -2.95
N LEU A 286 -6.99 15.04 -2.67
CA LEU A 286 -7.89 15.76 -3.58
C LEU A 286 -7.14 16.22 -4.85
N ILE A 287 -5.82 16.39 -4.74
CA ILE A 287 -4.94 16.79 -5.85
C ILE A 287 -4.97 15.77 -7.01
N VAL A 288 -5.26 14.51 -6.75
CA VAL A 288 -5.35 13.47 -7.79
C VAL A 288 -6.74 13.34 -8.39
N ALA A 289 -7.74 14.09 -7.91
CA ALA A 289 -9.11 14.01 -8.41
C ALA A 289 -9.20 14.04 -9.94
N PRO A 290 -8.46 14.91 -10.69
CA PRO A 290 -8.59 14.96 -12.15
C PRO A 290 -8.23 13.66 -12.89
N VAL A 291 -7.43 12.77 -12.27
CA VAL A 291 -7.01 11.50 -12.89
C VAL A 291 -7.87 10.32 -12.46
N ILE A 292 -8.84 10.52 -11.57
CA ILE A 292 -9.77 9.48 -11.14
C ILE A 292 -10.75 9.16 -12.26
N GLN A 293 -10.71 7.93 -12.74
CA GLN A 293 -11.54 7.45 -13.83
C GLN A 293 -12.39 6.25 -13.36
N GLY A 294 -13.71 6.34 -13.59
CA GLY A 294 -14.66 5.27 -13.37
C GLY A 294 -15.24 4.74 -14.68
N GLU A 295 -16.19 3.82 -14.60
CA GLU A 295 -16.89 3.30 -15.78
C GLU A 295 -17.75 4.36 -16.49
N SER A 296 -18.20 5.36 -15.75
CA SER A 296 -18.88 6.55 -16.27
C SER A 296 -18.16 7.82 -15.83
N PHE A 297 -18.48 8.95 -16.47
CA PHE A 297 -17.93 10.26 -16.07
C PHE A 297 -18.22 10.58 -14.60
N LEU A 298 -19.43 10.28 -14.11
CA LEU A 298 -19.82 10.53 -12.72
C LEU A 298 -19.08 9.60 -11.73
N ALA A 299 -18.83 8.35 -12.11
CA ALA A 299 -18.07 7.41 -11.29
C ALA A 299 -16.55 7.72 -11.26
N GLY A 300 -16.09 8.73 -11.98
CA GLY A 300 -14.75 9.29 -11.91
C GLY A 300 -14.61 10.35 -10.82
N TRP A 301 -13.88 11.42 -11.15
CA TRP A 301 -13.55 12.51 -10.25
C TRP A 301 -14.74 13.22 -9.58
N PRO A 302 -15.97 13.37 -10.21
CA PRO A 302 -17.05 14.05 -9.52
C PRO A 302 -17.50 13.31 -8.26
N PHE A 303 -17.75 11.99 -8.36
CA PHE A 303 -18.14 11.19 -7.18
C PHE A 303 -17.00 11.05 -6.18
N TYR A 304 -15.74 11.06 -6.62
CA TYR A 304 -14.60 11.09 -5.71
C TYR A 304 -14.68 12.32 -4.78
N ILE A 305 -14.88 13.50 -5.33
CA ILE A 305 -15.02 14.74 -4.56
C ILE A 305 -16.28 14.69 -3.67
N ILE A 306 -17.42 14.25 -4.22
CA ILE A 306 -18.68 14.17 -3.47
C ILE A 306 -18.52 13.23 -2.27
N CYS A 307 -17.89 12.07 -2.41
CA CYS A 307 -17.65 11.15 -1.31
C CYS A 307 -16.75 11.75 -0.23
N ILE A 308 -15.71 12.50 -0.61
CA ILE A 308 -14.88 13.24 0.36
C ILE A 308 -15.73 14.27 1.12
N LEU A 309 -16.55 15.05 0.42
CA LEU A 309 -17.41 16.06 1.04
C LEU A 309 -18.43 15.43 1.99
N ILE A 310 -19.01 14.28 1.62
CA ILE A 310 -19.91 13.52 2.51
C ILE A 310 -19.14 13.06 3.75
N GLY A 311 -17.95 12.51 3.60
CA GLY A 311 -17.10 12.09 4.71
C GLY A 311 -16.77 13.24 5.65
N VAL A 312 -16.39 14.40 5.10
CA VAL A 312 -16.12 15.64 5.87
C VAL A 312 -17.37 16.13 6.59
N ALA A 313 -18.52 16.11 5.93
CA ALA A 313 -19.79 16.51 6.57
C ALA A 313 -20.16 15.59 7.75
N VAL A 314 -20.01 14.27 7.57
CA VAL A 314 -20.19 13.28 8.64
C VAL A 314 -19.20 13.52 9.76
N TYR A 315 -17.94 13.81 9.44
CA TYR A 315 -16.89 14.11 10.40
C TYR A 315 -17.27 15.30 11.29
N VAL A 316 -17.65 16.43 10.67
CA VAL A 316 -18.07 17.64 11.37
C VAL A 316 -19.29 17.37 12.26
N LEU A 317 -20.28 16.63 11.74
CA LEU A 317 -21.46 16.22 12.50
C LEU A 317 -21.07 15.39 13.74
N LEU A 318 -20.23 14.39 13.56
CA LEU A 318 -19.75 13.55 14.66
C LEU A 318 -18.96 14.37 15.69
N CYS A 319 -18.11 15.30 15.26
CA CYS A 319 -17.46 16.23 16.16
C CYS A 319 -18.46 17.10 16.93
N ALA A 320 -19.50 17.60 16.27
CA ALA A 320 -20.53 18.40 16.92
C ALA A 320 -21.30 17.61 18.00
N LEU A 321 -21.52 16.31 17.77
CA LEU A 321 -22.28 15.45 18.68
C LEU A 321 -21.41 14.84 19.79
N LEU A 322 -20.19 14.39 19.47
CA LEU A 322 -19.40 13.55 20.37
C LEU A 322 -18.28 14.31 21.10
N LYS A 323 -17.67 15.33 20.47
CA LYS A 323 -16.58 16.07 21.10
C LYS A 323 -17.14 17.02 22.14
N LYS A 324 -16.55 17.04 23.35
CA LYS A 324 -16.91 17.99 24.41
C LYS A 324 -16.39 19.39 24.11
N ASP A 325 -16.98 20.39 24.73
CA ASP A 325 -16.45 21.75 24.67
C ASP A 325 -15.07 21.79 25.30
N TYR A 326 -14.19 22.55 24.68
CA TYR A 326 -12.82 22.72 25.15
C TYR A 326 -12.82 23.55 26.43
N VAL A 327 -12.19 23.02 27.48
CA VAL A 327 -11.93 23.73 28.71
C VAL A 327 -10.43 23.95 28.76
N ALA A 328 -10.00 25.22 28.78
CA ALA A 328 -8.59 25.54 28.92
C ALA A 328 -8.09 24.99 30.27
N PRO A 329 -6.93 24.32 30.31
CA PRO A 329 -6.34 23.93 31.58
C PRO A 329 -6.13 25.20 32.44
N GLU A 330 -6.45 25.10 33.72
CA GLU A 330 -6.11 26.16 34.66
C GLU A 330 -4.59 26.37 34.61
N PRO A 331 -4.09 27.64 34.60
CA PRO A 331 -2.66 27.86 34.63
C PRO A 331 -2.12 27.15 35.88
N GLU A 332 -1.17 26.24 35.71
CA GLU A 332 -0.43 25.68 36.83
C GLU A 332 0.15 26.88 37.58
N ASP A 333 -0.20 27.00 38.86
CA ASP A 333 0.41 27.94 39.74
C ASP A 333 1.90 27.60 39.87
N MET A 334 2.68 28.14 38.96
CA MET A 334 4.14 28.10 39.02
C MET A 334 4.51 28.98 40.19
N GLY A 335 4.32 28.42 41.39
CA GLY A 335 4.78 29.07 42.63
C GLY A 335 6.19 29.61 42.38
N ASP A 336 6.43 30.85 42.80
CA ASP A 336 7.64 31.63 42.60
C ASP A 336 8.89 30.73 42.70
N ILE A 337 9.40 30.30 41.52
CA ILE A 337 10.72 29.71 41.46
C ILE A 337 11.70 30.85 41.61
N ASP A 338 12.06 31.13 42.88
CA ASP A 338 13.10 32.07 43.23
C ASP A 338 14.44 31.54 42.73
N ILE A 339 14.78 31.92 41.50
CA ILE A 339 16.09 31.60 40.90
C ILE A 339 17.07 32.63 41.46
N SER A 340 17.59 32.36 42.63
CA SER A 340 18.78 33.07 43.14
C SER A 340 19.99 32.55 42.38
N PHE A 341 20.54 33.35 41.49
CA PHE A 341 21.86 33.14 40.93
C PHE A 341 22.91 33.55 41.99
N GLU A 342 23.56 32.58 42.63
CA GLU A 342 24.84 32.78 43.31
C GLU A 342 25.99 32.58 42.33
#